data_5f6577ced7ccfe5e4a5ada5564e55e06
#
_entry.id   5f6577ced7ccfe5e4a5ada5564e55e06
#
_cell.length_a   1.000
_cell.length_b   1.000
_cell.length_c   1.000
_cell.angle_alpha   90.00
_cell.angle_beta   90.00
_cell.angle_gamma   90.00
#
_symmetry.space_group_name_H-M   'P 1'
#
loop_
_entity.id
_entity.type
_entity.pdbx_description
1 polymer ?
#
loop_
_entity_poly.entity_id
_entity_poly.type
_entity_poly.pdbx_seq_one_letter_code
_entity_poly.pdbx_strand_id
1 'polypeptide(L)' 'MSEQEKLRELLAQLKAEHRDLDDAISMLSGRAVPDMIQIQRLKKRKLILRDEITKTESNLLPDIIA' A
#
# COMPACT_ATOMS: atom_id res chain seq x y z
N MET A 1 13.20 -3.53 20.53
CA MET A 1 11.92 -3.50 19.81
C MET A 1 11.37 -4.88 19.65
N SER A 2 10.12 -5.07 19.97
CA SER A 2 9.51 -6.37 19.80
C SER A 2 9.16 -6.60 18.33
N GLU A 3 8.94 -7.85 17.98
CA GLU A 3 8.56 -8.19 16.62
C GLU A 3 7.21 -7.59 16.23
N GLN A 4 6.29 -7.52 17.18
CA GLN A 4 5.00 -6.90 16.96
C GLN A 4 5.13 -5.40 16.65
N GLU A 5 6.02 -4.72 17.35
CA GLU A 5 6.26 -3.31 17.10
C GLU A 5 6.86 -3.07 15.73
N LYS A 6 7.80 -3.93 15.31
CA LYS A 6 8.39 -3.85 13.97
C LYS A 6 7.34 -4.05 12.88
N LEU A 7 6.44 -5.01 13.08
CA LEU A 7 5.37 -5.26 12.14
C LEU A 7 4.40 -4.09 12.04
N ARG A 8 4.10 -3.46 13.18
CA ARG A 8 3.24 -2.29 13.19
C ARG A 8 3.88 -1.10 12.46
N GLU A 9 5.17 -0.90 12.65
CA GLU A 9 5.89 0.14 11.93
C GLU A 9 5.91 -0.12 10.43
N LEU A 10 6.20 -1.36 10.05
CA LEU A 10 6.17 -1.76 8.65
C LEU A 10 4.78 -1.53 8.05
N LEU A 11 3.75 -1.92 8.76
CA LEU A 11 2.39 -1.73 8.31
C LEU A 11 2.06 -0.25 8.09
N ALA A 12 2.48 0.61 9.03
CA ALA A 12 2.27 2.05 8.90
C ALA A 12 2.98 2.60 7.68
N GLN A 13 4.21 2.17 7.42
CA GLN A 13 4.96 2.59 6.23
C GLN A 13 4.29 2.12 4.95
N LEU A 14 3.85 0.89 4.91
CA LEU A 14 3.17 0.33 3.73
C LEU A 14 1.88 1.08 3.44
N LYS A 15 1.11 1.40 4.48
CA LYS A 15 -0.13 2.15 4.31
C LYS A 15 0.14 3.57 3.82
N ALA A 16 1.19 4.21 4.32
CA ALA A 16 1.56 5.55 3.87
C ALA A 16 1.97 5.53 2.40
N GLU A 17 2.78 4.56 1.99
CA GLU A 17 3.15 4.43 0.59
C GLU A 17 1.95 4.17 -0.31
N HIS A 18 1.05 3.31 0.14
CA HIS A 18 -0.18 3.01 -0.61
C HIS A 18 -1.01 4.26 -0.82
N ARG A 19 -1.14 5.07 0.21
CA ARG A 19 -1.88 6.33 0.14
C ARG A 19 -1.20 7.32 -0.81
N ASP A 20 0.13 7.43 -0.73
CA ASP A 20 0.88 8.32 -1.61
C ASP A 20 0.73 7.91 -3.08
N LEU A 21 0.74 6.61 -3.36
CA LEU A 21 0.51 6.12 -4.71
C LEU A 21 -0.90 6.42 -5.20
N ASP A 22 -1.88 6.29 -4.32
CA ASP A 22 -3.26 6.62 -4.64
C ASP A 22 -3.41 8.09 -5.03
N ASP A 23 -2.79 8.97 -4.24
CA ASP A 23 -2.78 10.40 -4.52
C ASP A 23 -2.08 10.72 -5.83
N ALA A 24 -0.94 10.09 -6.09
CA ALA A 24 -0.21 10.28 -7.34
C ALA A 24 -1.03 9.83 -8.55
N ILE A 25 -1.72 8.70 -8.44
CA ILE A 25 -2.59 8.21 -9.51
C ILE A 25 -3.72 9.20 -9.76
N SER A 26 -4.33 9.73 -8.72
CA SER A 26 -5.39 10.73 -8.85
C SER A 26 -4.90 11.98 -9.56
N MET A 27 -3.73 12.47 -9.20
CA MET A 27 -3.15 13.65 -9.82
C MET A 27 -2.86 13.42 -11.29
N LEU A 28 -2.27 12.29 -11.62
CA LEU A 28 -1.94 11.97 -13.00
C LEU A 28 -3.18 11.74 -13.86
N SER A 29 -4.20 11.13 -13.28
CA SER A 29 -5.47 10.88 -13.97
C SER A 29 -6.25 12.15 -14.25
N GLY A 30 -6.03 13.20 -13.46
CA GLY A 30 -6.71 14.48 -13.63
C GLY A 30 -6.12 15.39 -14.67
N ARG A 31 -5.02 15.00 -15.32
CA ARG A 31 -4.40 15.83 -16.36
C ARG A 31 -5.19 15.76 -17.65
N ALA A 32 -5.08 16.81 -18.46
CA ALA A 32 -5.74 16.86 -19.77
C ALA A 32 -5.28 15.72 -20.68
N VAL A 33 -3.99 15.37 -20.61
CA VAL A 33 -3.44 14.23 -21.33
C VAL A 33 -2.75 13.34 -20.31
N PRO A 34 -3.45 12.34 -19.75
CA PRO A 34 -2.85 11.46 -18.74
C PRO A 34 -1.77 10.58 -19.32
N ASP A 35 -0.70 10.38 -18.53
CA ASP A 35 0.33 9.40 -18.87
C ASP A 35 -0.14 8.02 -18.43
N MET A 36 -0.76 7.29 -19.33
CA MET A 36 -1.36 6.00 -19.01
C MET A 36 -0.33 4.95 -18.61
N ILE A 37 0.86 5.03 -19.18
CA ILE A 37 1.93 4.08 -18.86
C ILE A 37 2.35 4.25 -17.40
N GLN A 38 2.55 5.48 -16.98
CA GLN A 38 2.94 5.77 -15.60
C GLN A 38 1.82 5.43 -14.63
N ILE A 39 0.58 5.74 -14.98
CA ILE A 39 -0.58 5.39 -14.16
C ILE A 39 -0.65 3.88 -13.96
N GLN A 40 -0.44 3.10 -15.00
CA GLN A 40 -0.47 1.63 -14.90
C GLN A 40 0.65 1.11 -14.01
N ARG A 41 1.84 1.67 -14.11
CA ARG A 41 2.97 1.30 -13.23
C ARG A 41 2.65 1.57 -11.78
N LEU A 42 2.07 2.72 -11.48
CA LEU A 42 1.69 3.08 -10.12
C LEU A 42 0.57 2.19 -9.59
N LYS A 43 -0.40 1.86 -10.42
CA LYS A 43 -1.47 0.93 -10.04
C LYS A 43 -0.93 -0.45 -9.71
N LYS A 44 0.01 -0.93 -10.50
CA LYS A 44 0.64 -2.22 -10.25
C LYS A 44 1.37 -2.23 -8.92
N ARG A 45 2.15 -1.18 -8.64
CA ARG A 45 2.84 -1.05 -7.36
C ARG A 45 1.85 -0.97 -6.20
N LYS A 46 0.76 -0.26 -6.38
CA LYS A 46 -0.28 -0.16 -5.38
C LYS A 46 -0.87 -1.52 -5.03
N LEU A 47 -1.08 -2.37 -6.03
CA LEU A 47 -1.58 -3.73 -5.80
C LEU A 47 -0.58 -4.58 -5.01
N ILE A 48 0.71 -4.45 -5.31
CA ILE A 48 1.76 -5.14 -4.57
C ILE A 48 1.77 -4.69 -3.12
N LEU A 49 1.68 -3.38 -2.88
CA LEU A 49 1.65 -2.85 -1.52
C LEU A 49 0.40 -3.32 -0.76
N ARG A 50 -0.73 -3.35 -1.42
CA ARG A 50 -1.95 -3.85 -0.80
C ARG A 50 -1.80 -5.31 -0.35
N ASP A 51 -1.15 -6.11 -1.17
CA ASP A 51 -0.89 -7.50 -0.85
C ASP A 51 0.02 -7.62 0.38
N GLU A 52 1.07 -6.82 0.42
CA GLU A 52 1.98 -6.78 1.56
C GLU A 52 1.28 -6.31 2.83
N ILE A 53 0.41 -5.31 2.72
CA ILE A 53 -0.39 -4.84 3.84
C ILE A 53 -1.24 -5.96 4.40
N THR A 54 -1.93 -6.68 3.55
CA THR A 54 -2.79 -7.79 3.95
C THR A 54 -1.98 -8.87 4.67
N LYS A 55 -0.83 -9.22 4.14
CA LYS A 55 0.05 -10.21 4.77
C LYS A 55 0.55 -9.76 6.12
N THR A 56 0.95 -8.50 6.22
CA THR A 56 1.44 -7.94 7.48
C THR A 56 0.34 -7.89 8.52
N GLU A 57 -0.86 -7.51 8.13
CA GLU A 57 -2.01 -7.51 9.03
C GLU A 57 -2.33 -8.91 9.54
N SER A 58 -2.25 -9.91 8.67
CA SER A 58 -2.45 -11.30 9.07
C SER A 58 -1.43 -11.74 10.11
N ASN A 59 -0.19 -11.29 9.99
CA ASN A 59 0.84 -11.63 10.95
C ASN A 59 0.64 -10.93 12.29
N LEU A 60 0.04 -9.75 12.28
CA LEU A 60 -0.24 -9.01 13.52
C LEU A 60 -1.44 -9.54 14.27
N LEU A 61 -2.39 -10.15 13.58
CA LEU A 61 -3.64 -10.58 14.16
C LEU A 61 -3.91 -12.06 13.87
N PRO A 62 -3.01 -12.95 14.28
CA PRO A 62 -3.14 -14.36 13.92
C PRO A 62 -4.31 -15.05 14.56
N ASP A 63 -4.80 -14.54 15.66
CA ASP A 63 -5.81 -15.25 16.46
C ASP A 63 -7.21 -14.75 16.28
N ILE A 64 -7.41 -13.91 15.34
CA ILE A 64 -8.73 -13.35 15.15
C ILE A 64 -9.70 -14.29 14.57
N ILE A 65 -9.26 -15.36 14.12
CA ILE A 65 -10.14 -16.29 13.52
C ILE A 65 -10.79 -17.14 14.52
N ALA A 66 -11.61 -16.81 15.14
CA ALA A 66 -12.22 -17.69 16.09
C ALA A 66 -13.24 -18.61 15.47
#